data_1ac068e772000a4a0290c236ffbed147
#
_entry.id   1ac068e772000a4a0290c236ffbed147
#
_cell.length_a   1.000
_cell.length_b   1.000
_cell.length_c   1.000
_cell.angle_alpha   90.00
_cell.angle_beta   90.00
_cell.angle_gamma   90.00
#
_symmetry.space_group_name_H-M   'P 1'
#
loop_
_entity.id
_entity.type
_entity.pdbx_description
1 polymer ?
#
loop_
_entity_poly.entity_id
_entity_poly.type
_entity_poly.pdbx_seq_one_letter_code
_entity_poly.pdbx_strand_id
1 'polypeptide(L)'
;MSDYQVLEIGGLDEWREHYGGFRPESSRDGRRVVDHDLTMQYIGMTANALEPGEEAGYWHAHARIEELYVFLGGSGQMGLDDDVVDVEPGTVVRVGQGVWRTWRARPDSPEQLRWLCIRAGGSELPHFPDDSTRDNDRAAPWA
;
A
#
# COMPACT_ATOMS: atom_id res chain seq x y z
N MET A 1 14.30 8.93 29.28
CA MET A 1 14.64 9.08 27.85
C MET A 1 13.35 8.90 27.03
N SER A 2 13.08 9.79 26.12
CA SER A 2 11.89 9.71 25.26
C SER A 2 12.10 8.65 24.19
N ASP A 3 11.04 7.92 23.85
CA ASP A 3 11.04 6.91 22.80
C ASP A 3 10.38 7.50 21.54
N TYR A 4 11.21 8.05 20.66
CA TYR A 4 10.74 8.51 19.35
C TYR A 4 11.84 8.40 18.31
N GLN A 5 11.45 8.35 17.05
CA GLN A 5 12.35 8.32 15.91
C GLN A 5 11.78 9.23 14.84
N VAL A 6 12.65 9.81 14.03
CA VAL A 6 12.30 10.70 12.92
C VAL A 6 12.91 10.14 11.63
N LEU A 7 12.11 10.03 10.59
CA LEU A 7 12.55 9.58 9.27
C LEU A 7 12.04 10.57 8.22
N GLU A 8 12.93 11.01 7.35
CA GLU A 8 12.57 11.83 6.20
C GLU A 8 12.52 10.92 4.97
N ILE A 9 11.37 10.83 4.32
CA ILE A 9 11.20 10.04 3.09
C ILE A 9 11.10 10.90 1.84
N GLY A 10 11.31 12.22 1.99
CA GLY A 10 11.22 13.16 0.89
C GLY A 10 9.80 13.64 0.60
N GLY A 11 9.68 14.60 -0.29
CA GLY A 11 8.39 15.09 -0.77
C GLY A 11 7.69 14.07 -1.67
N LEU A 12 6.41 14.31 -1.94
CA LEU A 12 5.60 13.40 -2.76
C LEU A 12 6.22 13.13 -4.13
N ASP A 13 6.85 14.15 -4.73
CA ASP A 13 7.48 14.04 -6.03
C ASP A 13 8.76 13.20 -6.03
N GLU A 14 9.28 12.87 -4.85
CA GLU A 14 10.49 12.05 -4.69
C GLU A 14 10.17 10.59 -4.36
N TRP A 15 8.92 10.26 -4.06
CA TRP A 15 8.57 8.91 -3.59
C TRP A 15 8.86 7.81 -4.62
N ARG A 16 8.79 8.14 -5.91
CA ARG A 16 9.09 7.16 -6.96
C ARG A 16 10.54 6.70 -6.95
N GLU A 17 11.45 7.46 -6.34
CA GLU A 17 12.87 7.13 -6.23
C GLU A 17 13.15 6.03 -5.21
N HIS A 18 12.19 5.72 -4.33
CA HIS A 18 12.33 4.60 -3.39
C HIS A 18 12.17 3.26 -4.11
N TYR A 19 12.78 2.24 -3.54
CA TYR A 19 12.60 0.86 -3.96
C TYR A 19 12.50 -0.01 -2.71
N GLY A 20 11.47 -0.82 -2.60
CA GLY A 20 11.33 -1.69 -1.44
C GLY A 20 10.10 -2.57 -1.48
N GLY A 21 10.03 -3.43 -0.49
CA GLY A 21 8.96 -4.37 -0.24
C GLY A 21 9.31 -5.23 0.95
N PHE A 22 8.37 -6.04 1.41
CA PHE A 22 8.61 -6.96 2.51
C PHE A 22 9.34 -8.22 2.05
N ARG A 23 9.18 -8.58 0.78
CA ARG A 23 9.79 -9.75 0.16
C ARG A 23 10.28 -9.37 -1.24
N PRO A 24 11.24 -10.13 -1.83
CA PRO A 24 11.69 -9.83 -3.18
C PRO A 24 10.56 -9.74 -4.21
N GLU A 25 9.58 -10.64 -4.13
CA GLU A 25 8.46 -10.69 -5.08
C GLU A 25 7.46 -9.56 -4.91
N SER A 26 7.50 -8.82 -3.80
CA SER A 26 6.67 -7.64 -3.58
C SER A 26 7.45 -6.33 -3.61
N SER A 27 8.76 -6.41 -3.87
CA SER A 27 9.61 -5.22 -3.97
C SER A 27 9.43 -4.56 -5.33
N ARG A 28 9.35 -3.23 -5.32
CA ARG A 28 9.10 -2.44 -6.52
C ARG A 28 9.63 -1.02 -6.38
N ASP A 29 9.75 -0.35 -7.53
CA ASP A 29 9.99 1.08 -7.56
C ASP A 29 8.80 1.83 -6.96
N GLY A 30 9.09 2.93 -6.29
CA GLY A 30 8.07 3.78 -5.70
C GLY A 30 7.48 3.24 -4.40
N ARG A 31 8.12 2.27 -3.76
CA ARG A 31 7.69 1.75 -2.44
C ARG A 31 8.76 1.95 -1.39
N ARG A 32 8.38 2.54 -0.28
CA ARG A 32 9.21 2.61 0.94
C ARG A 32 8.49 1.87 2.05
N VAL A 33 9.13 0.85 2.60
CA VAL A 33 8.64 0.15 3.80
C VAL A 33 9.21 0.85 5.01
N VAL A 34 8.41 1.70 5.64
CA VAL A 34 8.83 2.53 6.77
C VAL A 34 9.19 1.68 7.98
N ASP A 35 8.59 0.50 8.12
CA ASP A 35 8.90 -0.47 9.17
C ASP A 35 10.37 -0.90 9.19
N HIS A 36 11.06 -0.83 8.05
CA HIS A 36 12.48 -1.21 7.98
C HIS A 36 13.38 -0.10 8.52
N ASP A 37 12.85 1.10 8.67
CA ASP A 37 13.62 2.28 9.10
C ASP A 37 13.27 2.74 10.50
N LEU A 38 12.02 2.55 10.91
CA LEU A 38 11.52 2.91 12.24
C LEU A 38 11.18 1.65 13.02
N THR A 39 11.42 1.70 14.33
CA THR A 39 11.07 0.59 15.22
C THR A 39 9.59 0.66 15.58
N MET A 40 8.75 0.08 14.72
CA MET A 40 7.31 0.02 14.93
C MET A 40 6.97 -1.21 15.77
N GLN A 41 5.99 -1.07 16.66
CA GLN A 41 5.54 -2.18 17.50
C GLN A 41 4.16 -2.68 17.07
N TYR A 42 3.19 -1.77 16.97
CA TYR A 42 1.78 -2.15 16.73
C TYR A 42 1.24 -1.67 15.40
N ILE A 43 1.95 -0.78 14.74
CA ILE A 43 1.55 -0.23 13.44
C ILE A 43 2.66 -0.42 12.41
N GLY A 44 2.29 -0.41 11.14
CA GLY A 44 3.25 -0.41 10.05
C GLY A 44 2.78 0.53 8.95
N MET A 45 3.68 0.95 8.09
CA MET A 45 3.36 1.87 7.02
C MET A 45 4.25 1.65 5.81
N THR A 46 3.65 1.75 4.63
CA THR A 46 4.37 1.91 3.38
C THR A 46 3.95 3.21 2.71
N ALA A 47 4.90 3.88 2.06
CA ALA A 47 4.64 4.97 1.14
C ALA A 47 4.78 4.42 -0.28
N ASN A 48 3.88 4.82 -1.17
CA ASN A 48 3.74 4.19 -2.49
C ASN A 48 3.52 5.22 -3.58
N ALA A 49 4.16 5.02 -4.74
CA ALA A 49 3.97 5.83 -5.94
C ALA A 49 3.97 4.93 -7.16
N LEU A 50 2.88 4.97 -7.93
CA LEU A 50 2.72 4.27 -9.20
C LEU A 50 2.69 5.26 -10.36
N GLU A 51 3.38 4.93 -11.44
CA GLU A 51 3.23 5.67 -12.68
C GLU A 51 1.83 5.44 -13.28
N PRO A 52 1.28 6.40 -14.05
CA PRO A 52 0.00 6.17 -14.72
C PRO A 52 -0.02 4.85 -15.49
N GLY A 53 -1.06 4.04 -15.29
CA GLY A 53 -1.21 2.74 -15.91
C GLY A 53 -0.57 1.57 -15.18
N GLU A 54 0.30 1.82 -14.22
CA GLU A 54 0.87 0.73 -13.42
C GLU A 54 -0.16 0.15 -12.45
N GLU A 55 -0.05 -1.14 -12.18
CA GLU A 55 -0.96 -1.85 -11.28
C GLU A 55 -0.21 -2.80 -10.37
N ALA A 56 -0.90 -3.28 -9.33
CA ALA A 56 -0.33 -4.23 -8.37
C ALA A 56 0.12 -5.53 -9.06
N GLY A 57 -0.70 -6.06 -9.97
CA GLY A 57 -0.43 -7.31 -10.66
C GLY A 57 -0.84 -8.56 -9.87
N TYR A 58 -1.47 -8.39 -8.72
CA TYR A 58 -1.96 -9.49 -7.88
C TYR A 58 -3.04 -8.98 -6.93
N TRP A 59 -3.80 -9.92 -6.37
CA TRP A 59 -4.72 -9.68 -5.26
C TRP A 59 -4.12 -10.22 -3.98
N HIS A 60 -4.43 -9.60 -2.85
CA HIS A 60 -4.09 -10.17 -1.56
C HIS A 60 -5.15 -9.85 -0.49
N ALA A 61 -5.12 -10.63 0.57
CA ALA A 61 -6.01 -10.46 1.73
C ALA A 61 -5.21 -10.75 3.00
N HIS A 62 -5.61 -10.12 4.08
CA HIS A 62 -5.03 -10.34 5.42
C HIS A 62 -6.04 -10.99 6.34
N ALA A 63 -5.61 -11.98 7.12
CA ALA A 63 -6.49 -12.68 8.06
C ALA A 63 -6.73 -11.89 9.35
N ARG A 64 -5.71 -11.15 9.82
CA ARG A 64 -5.75 -10.44 11.12
C ARG A 64 -5.52 -8.95 11.01
N ILE A 65 -4.75 -8.52 10.01
CA ILE A 65 -4.37 -7.12 9.81
C ILE A 65 -5.47 -6.38 9.07
N GLU A 66 -5.82 -5.18 9.57
CA GLU A 66 -6.57 -4.21 8.78
C GLU A 66 -5.63 -3.17 8.22
N GLU A 67 -5.99 -2.59 7.09
CA GLU A 67 -5.18 -1.58 6.42
C GLU A 67 -5.99 -0.32 6.17
N LEU A 68 -5.31 0.82 6.23
CA LEU A 68 -5.86 2.12 5.89
C LEU A 68 -5.03 2.70 4.75
N TYR A 69 -5.69 2.91 3.61
CA TYR A 69 -5.09 3.53 2.44
C TYR A 69 -5.46 5.01 2.43
N VAL A 70 -4.47 5.88 2.40
CA VAL A 70 -4.66 7.34 2.39
C VAL A 70 -4.06 7.88 1.09
N PHE A 71 -4.92 8.29 0.16
CA PHE A 71 -4.47 8.75 -1.16
C PHE A 71 -4.15 10.23 -1.13
N LEU A 72 -2.98 10.59 -1.66
CA LEU A 72 -2.40 11.93 -1.56
C LEU A 72 -2.12 12.59 -2.91
N GLY A 73 -2.07 11.83 -4.00
CA GLY A 73 -1.79 12.36 -5.32
C GLY A 73 -2.26 11.41 -6.42
N GLY A 74 -2.54 11.95 -7.59
CA GLY A 74 -2.94 11.17 -8.75
C GLY A 74 -4.37 10.66 -8.68
N SER A 75 -4.76 9.84 -9.66
CA SER A 75 -6.04 9.14 -9.69
C SER A 75 -5.84 7.66 -9.99
N GLY A 76 -6.63 6.82 -9.34
CA GLY A 76 -6.52 5.38 -9.48
C GLY A 76 -7.81 4.66 -9.16
N GLN A 77 -7.71 3.36 -9.02
CA GLN A 77 -8.82 2.49 -8.64
C GLN A 77 -8.32 1.40 -7.71
N MET A 78 -9.18 0.99 -6.78
CA MET A 78 -8.97 -0.22 -6.00
C MET A 78 -10.04 -1.24 -6.34
N GLY A 79 -9.64 -2.49 -6.52
CA GLY A 79 -10.55 -3.62 -6.48
C GLY A 79 -10.66 -4.08 -5.03
N LEU A 80 -11.89 -4.23 -4.54
CA LEU A 80 -12.19 -4.64 -3.16
C LEU A 80 -13.25 -5.72 -3.24
N ASP A 81 -12.84 -6.98 -3.11
CA ASP A 81 -13.67 -8.15 -3.41
C ASP A 81 -14.26 -8.03 -4.84
N ASP A 82 -15.56 -7.86 -4.99
CA ASP A 82 -16.23 -7.72 -6.29
C ASP A 82 -16.46 -6.26 -6.70
N ASP A 83 -16.09 -5.31 -5.84
CA ASP A 83 -16.30 -3.88 -6.08
C ASP A 83 -15.06 -3.23 -6.70
N VAL A 84 -15.29 -2.16 -7.44
CA VAL A 84 -14.22 -1.27 -7.92
C VAL A 84 -14.55 0.13 -7.44
N VAL A 85 -13.61 0.76 -6.75
CA VAL A 85 -13.77 2.13 -6.24
C VAL A 85 -12.72 3.04 -6.85
N ASP A 86 -13.13 4.25 -7.21
CA ASP A 86 -12.21 5.28 -7.66
C ASP A 86 -11.52 5.91 -6.45
N VAL A 87 -10.24 6.22 -6.60
CA VAL A 87 -9.44 6.87 -5.56
C VAL A 87 -8.73 8.08 -6.14
N GLU A 88 -8.66 9.14 -5.33
CA GLU A 88 -8.03 10.41 -5.69
C GLU A 88 -7.53 11.10 -4.41
N PRO A 89 -6.83 12.23 -4.50
CA PRO A 89 -6.35 12.92 -3.30
C PRO A 89 -7.49 13.20 -2.32
N GLY A 90 -7.30 12.76 -1.08
CA GLY A 90 -8.31 12.87 -0.02
C GLY A 90 -9.20 11.64 0.15
N THR A 91 -9.14 10.67 -0.76
CA THR A 91 -9.83 9.39 -0.56
C THR A 91 -9.11 8.58 0.51
N VAL A 92 -9.86 8.05 1.44
CA VAL A 92 -9.37 7.18 2.51
C VAL A 92 -10.17 5.88 2.47
N VAL A 93 -9.47 4.74 2.38
CA VAL A 93 -10.11 3.43 2.27
C VAL A 93 -9.62 2.55 3.42
N ARG A 94 -10.55 2.10 4.25
CA ARG A 94 -10.25 1.06 5.24
C ARG A 94 -10.54 -0.30 4.63
N VAL A 95 -9.58 -1.21 4.70
CA VAL A 95 -9.73 -2.59 4.23
C VAL A 95 -9.65 -3.52 5.43
N GLY A 96 -10.76 -4.16 5.74
CA GLY A 96 -10.86 -5.08 6.88
C GLY A 96 -10.28 -6.46 6.57
N GLN A 97 -10.28 -7.30 7.61
CA GLN A 97 -9.79 -8.66 7.52
C GLN A 97 -10.61 -9.47 6.51
N GLY A 98 -9.92 -10.26 5.72
CA GLY A 98 -10.55 -11.15 4.73
C GLY A 98 -10.96 -10.50 3.42
N VAL A 99 -10.87 -9.18 3.30
CA VAL A 99 -11.21 -8.49 2.06
C VAL A 99 -10.06 -8.61 1.07
N TRP A 100 -10.32 -9.10 -0.12
CA TRP A 100 -9.34 -9.16 -1.21
C TRP A 100 -9.19 -7.78 -1.85
N ARG A 101 -7.96 -7.34 -2.06
CA ARG A 101 -7.68 -6.03 -2.67
C ARG A 101 -6.60 -6.12 -3.72
N THR A 102 -6.75 -5.23 -4.69
CA THR A 102 -5.75 -4.89 -5.69
C THR A 102 -5.90 -3.41 -6.03
N TRP A 103 -4.95 -2.83 -6.76
CA TRP A 103 -4.99 -1.42 -7.09
C TRP A 103 -4.29 -1.14 -8.41
N ARG A 104 -4.60 0.02 -9.00
CA ARG A 104 -3.86 0.58 -10.12
C ARG A 104 -3.88 2.11 -10.10
N ALA A 105 -2.88 2.71 -10.73
CA ALA A 105 -2.99 4.08 -11.19
C ALA A 105 -3.77 4.08 -12.50
N ARG A 106 -4.71 5.02 -12.67
CA ARG A 106 -5.45 5.10 -13.93
C ARG A 106 -4.48 5.44 -15.07
N PRO A 107 -4.67 4.88 -16.28
CA PRO A 107 -3.83 5.23 -17.41
C PRO A 107 -3.85 6.72 -17.75
N ASP A 108 -4.96 7.40 -17.46
CA ASP A 108 -5.14 8.84 -17.68
C ASP A 108 -4.87 9.68 -16.43
N SER A 109 -4.26 9.11 -15.39
CA SER A 109 -3.91 9.88 -14.21
C SER A 109 -2.98 11.05 -14.60
N PRO A 110 -3.25 12.28 -14.11
CA PRO A 110 -2.43 13.44 -14.47
C PRO A 110 -1.04 13.41 -13.85
N GLU A 111 -0.84 12.58 -12.82
CA GLU A 111 0.42 12.41 -12.13
C GLU A 111 0.49 11.02 -11.51
N GLN A 112 1.60 10.71 -10.85
CA GLN A 112 1.74 9.43 -10.13
C GLN A 112 0.64 9.30 -9.08
N LEU A 113 0.10 8.08 -8.95
CA LEU A 113 -0.79 7.73 -7.84
C LEU A 113 0.07 7.53 -6.60
N ARG A 114 -0.19 8.31 -5.56
CA ARG A 114 0.58 8.27 -4.32
C ARG A 114 -0.33 8.03 -3.13
N TRP A 115 0.06 7.10 -2.27
CA TRP A 115 -0.71 6.81 -1.07
C TRP A 115 0.16 6.28 0.05
N LEU A 116 -0.35 6.39 1.27
CA LEU A 116 0.15 5.68 2.43
C LEU A 116 -0.73 4.47 2.67
N CYS A 117 -0.11 3.34 2.99
CA CYS A 117 -0.82 2.17 3.51
C CYS A 117 -0.37 1.97 4.95
N ILE A 118 -1.30 2.16 5.88
CA ILE A 118 -1.06 2.00 7.32
C ILE A 118 -1.76 0.73 7.75
N ARG A 119 -1.08 -0.12 8.53
CA ARG A 119 -1.66 -1.38 8.96
C ARG A 119 -1.49 -1.58 10.46
N ALA A 120 -2.44 -2.33 11.03
CA ALA A 120 -2.43 -2.71 12.44
C ALA A 120 -3.19 -4.02 12.59
N GLY A 121 -2.79 -4.85 13.55
CA GLY A 121 -3.38 -6.17 13.77
C GLY A 121 -3.89 -6.42 15.18
N GLY A 122 -3.97 -5.37 16.01
CA GLY A 122 -4.45 -5.49 17.39
C GLY A 122 -3.44 -6.07 18.36
N SER A 123 -2.24 -6.40 17.91
CA SER A 123 -1.11 -6.90 18.70
C SER A 123 0.19 -6.45 18.04
N GLU A 124 1.33 -6.87 18.59
CA GLU A 124 2.61 -6.58 17.97
C GLU A 124 2.65 -7.13 16.55
N LEU A 125 3.11 -6.30 15.61
CA LEU A 125 3.27 -6.72 14.22
C LEU A 125 4.54 -7.57 14.08
N PRO A 126 4.50 -8.67 13.32
CA PRO A 126 5.70 -9.39 12.98
C PRO A 126 6.59 -8.55 12.05
N HIS A 127 7.87 -8.90 11.99
CA HIS A 127 8.81 -8.22 11.10
C HIS A 127 8.39 -8.29 9.63
N PHE A 128 7.76 -9.39 9.23
CA PHE A 128 7.10 -9.55 7.93
C PHE A 128 5.63 -9.86 8.15
N PRO A 129 4.71 -9.35 7.30
CA PRO A 129 3.33 -9.79 7.34
C PRO A 129 3.24 -11.31 7.12
N ASP A 130 2.70 -12.02 8.10
CA ASP A 130 2.61 -13.48 8.08
C ASP A 130 1.18 -13.99 7.91
N ASP A 131 0.22 -13.08 7.81
CA ASP A 131 -1.22 -13.39 7.73
C ASP A 131 -1.79 -13.15 6.33
N SER A 132 -0.97 -12.76 5.37
CA SER A 132 -1.45 -12.43 4.02
C SER A 132 -1.52 -13.67 3.14
N THR A 133 -2.57 -13.71 2.32
CA THR A 133 -2.71 -14.67 1.22
C THR A 133 -2.70 -13.89 -0.08
N ARG A 134 -1.99 -14.41 -1.07
CA ARG A 134 -1.81 -13.76 -2.37
C ARG A 134 -2.40 -14.62 -3.47
N ASP A 135 -3.11 -13.99 -4.42
CA ASP A 135 -3.63 -14.63 -5.62
C ASP A 135 -3.06 -13.91 -6.84
N ASN A 136 -2.15 -14.59 -7.55
CA ASN A 136 -1.51 -14.06 -8.75
C ASN A 136 -2.30 -14.35 -10.02
N ASP A 137 -3.32 -15.23 -9.95
CA ASP A 137 -4.04 -15.72 -11.11
C ASP A 137 -5.38 -15.00 -11.33
N ARG A 138 -5.94 -14.40 -10.31
CA ARG A 138 -7.21 -13.67 -10.40
C ARG A 138 -7.04 -12.45 -11.30
N ALA A 139 -7.88 -12.32 -12.31
CA ALA A 139 -7.86 -11.19 -13.22
C ALA A 139 -8.16 -9.88 -12.46
N ALA A 140 -7.48 -8.80 -12.85
CA ALA A 140 -7.77 -7.48 -12.33
C ALA A 140 -9.17 -7.04 -12.83
N PRO A 141 -9.94 -6.27 -12.03
CA PRO A 141 -11.32 -5.91 -12.38
C PRO A 141 -11.41 -4.92 -13.54
N TRP A 142 -10.30 -4.33 -13.92
CA TRP A 142 -10.19 -3.41 -15.05
C TRP A 142 -9.57 -4.06 -16.31
N ALA A 143 -9.28 -5.32 -16.23
CA ALA A 143 -8.70 -6.06 -17.35
C ALA A 143 -9.77 -6.40 -18.42
#